data_b54541f5f804decca562120d21e75e63
#
_entry.id   b54541f5f804decca562120d21e75e63
#
_cell.length_a   1.000
_cell.length_b   1.000
_cell.length_c   1.000
_cell.angle_alpha   90.00
_cell.angle_beta   90.00
_cell.angle_gamma   90.00
#
_symmetry.space_group_name_H-M   'P 1'
#
loop_
_entity.id
_entity.type
_entity.pdbx_description
1 polymer ?
#
loop_
_entity_poly.entity_id
_entity_poly.type
_entity_poly.pdbx_seq_one_letter_code
_entity_poly.pdbx_strand_id
1 'polypeptide(L)'
;MLVQFSAAIAAIGMLSSVALAQGVALTDPQIAHIAYTAGQLDIAGAKQAISRSKNKDVRAFAADMVSDHTAVNKQALDLVKKLNVTPKDNDTSRALTKQAADKRAELSKLKGAEFDKAYIANEVAYHTTVNGALETTLIPSATNPELKSLLQTGLKIFQGHQQHAEQVAAALK
;
A
#
# COMPACT_ATOMS: atom_id res chain seq x y z
N MET A 1 9.70 9.82 -50.71
CA MET A 1 8.61 10.11 -49.77
C MET A 1 8.90 9.37 -48.48
N LEU A 2 9.59 10.00 -47.53
CA LEU A 2 9.92 9.41 -46.24
C LEU A 2 8.75 9.69 -45.29
N VAL A 3 8.15 8.63 -44.78
CA VAL A 3 7.13 8.70 -43.71
C VAL A 3 7.88 8.64 -42.40
N GLN A 4 7.90 9.76 -41.67
CA GLN A 4 8.44 9.80 -40.31
C GLN A 4 7.37 9.25 -39.32
N PHE A 5 7.66 8.15 -38.69
CA PHE A 5 6.91 7.68 -37.52
C PHE A 5 7.35 8.45 -36.29
N SER A 6 6.52 9.37 -35.84
CA SER A 6 6.70 10.02 -34.54
C SER A 6 6.31 9.06 -33.42
N ALA A 7 7.29 8.57 -32.70
CA ALA A 7 7.07 7.81 -31.47
C ALA A 7 6.63 8.80 -30.37
N ALA A 8 5.37 8.70 -29.97
CA ALA A 8 4.88 9.37 -28.78
C ALA A 8 5.46 8.67 -27.54
N ILE A 9 6.44 9.28 -26.92
CA ILE A 9 6.96 8.87 -25.61
C ILE A 9 5.89 9.24 -24.58
N ALA A 10 5.15 8.24 -24.10
CA ALA A 10 4.26 8.40 -22.97
C ALA A 10 5.12 8.75 -21.75
N ALA A 11 4.93 9.95 -21.21
CA ALA A 11 5.56 10.40 -19.99
C ALA A 11 5.09 9.49 -18.84
N ILE A 12 6.00 8.65 -18.37
CA ILE A 12 5.86 7.91 -17.11
C ILE A 12 5.82 8.98 -16.03
N GLY A 13 4.62 9.19 -15.46
CA GLY A 13 4.43 10.12 -14.36
C GLY A 13 5.31 9.68 -13.19
N MET A 14 6.29 10.51 -12.84
CA MET A 14 7.12 10.35 -11.67
C MET A 14 6.21 10.25 -10.44
N LEU A 15 6.25 9.10 -9.77
CA LEU A 15 5.79 8.97 -8.40
C LEU A 15 6.60 9.96 -7.58
N SER A 16 5.98 11.10 -7.26
CA SER A 16 6.58 12.05 -6.34
C SER A 16 6.80 11.31 -5.03
N SER A 17 8.06 11.02 -4.72
CA SER A 17 8.46 10.56 -3.40
C SER A 17 7.87 11.55 -2.41
N VAL A 18 6.99 11.06 -1.53
CA VAL A 18 6.52 11.83 -0.39
C VAL A 18 7.75 12.10 0.46
N ALA A 19 8.37 13.23 0.23
CA ALA A 19 9.43 13.72 1.10
C ALA A 19 8.77 13.91 2.47
N LEU A 20 9.08 13.01 3.40
CA LEU A 20 8.74 13.20 4.80
C LEU A 20 9.38 14.51 5.21
N ALA A 21 8.56 15.49 5.53
CA ALA A 21 9.02 16.79 6.01
C ALA A 21 9.97 16.55 7.18
N GLN A 22 11.25 16.88 7.00
CA GLN A 22 12.24 16.83 8.07
C GLN A 22 11.85 17.89 9.10
N GLY A 23 11.45 17.45 10.31
CA GLY A 23 11.19 18.44 11.35
C GLY A 23 10.66 17.90 12.68
N VAL A 24 9.78 16.93 12.70
CA VAL A 24 9.22 16.41 13.96
C VAL A 24 9.21 14.89 13.92
N ALA A 25 9.88 14.27 14.90
CA ALA A 25 9.85 12.83 15.06
C ALA A 25 8.41 12.34 15.23
N LEU A 26 8.02 11.30 14.47
CA LEU A 26 6.68 10.70 14.58
C LEU A 26 6.50 10.11 15.98
N THR A 27 5.36 10.38 16.58
CA THR A 27 4.96 9.77 17.85
C THR A 27 4.31 8.41 17.62
N ASP A 28 4.34 7.52 18.62
CA ASP A 28 3.68 6.21 18.55
C ASP A 28 2.19 6.28 18.14
N PRO A 29 1.36 7.23 18.64
CA PRO A 29 0.00 7.41 18.16
C PRO A 29 -0.11 7.75 16.67
N GLN A 30 0.82 8.55 16.13
CA GLN A 30 0.87 8.88 14.70
C GLN A 30 1.32 7.69 13.86
N ILE A 31 2.34 6.96 14.32
CA ILE A 31 2.83 5.73 13.68
C ILE A 31 1.72 4.69 13.61
N ALA A 32 1.01 4.44 14.71
CA ALA A 32 -0.12 3.52 14.75
C ALA A 32 -1.22 3.93 13.77
N HIS A 33 -1.52 5.23 13.67
CA HIS A 33 -2.52 5.73 12.72
C HIS A 33 -2.07 5.55 11.27
N ILE A 34 -0.81 5.83 10.94
CA ILE A 34 -0.26 5.63 9.58
C ILE A 34 -0.35 4.16 9.18
N ALA A 35 0.14 3.25 10.03
CA ALA A 35 0.16 1.81 9.75
C ALA A 35 -1.25 1.24 9.58
N TYR A 36 -2.17 1.59 10.49
CA TYR A 36 -3.57 1.18 10.38
C TYR A 36 -4.24 1.71 9.10
N THR A 37 -4.03 2.99 8.79
CA THR A 37 -4.58 3.62 7.58
C THR A 37 -4.07 2.92 6.33
N ALA A 38 -2.77 2.68 6.22
CA ALA A 38 -2.20 1.97 5.08
C ALA A 38 -2.87 0.62 4.86
N GLY A 39 -3.03 -0.20 5.90
CA GLY A 39 -3.72 -1.48 5.79
C GLY A 39 -5.21 -1.34 5.37
N GLN A 40 -5.93 -0.32 5.85
CA GLN A 40 -7.33 -0.09 5.42
C GLN A 40 -7.42 0.31 3.94
N LEU A 41 -6.47 1.08 3.44
CA LEU A 41 -6.43 1.51 2.04
C LEU A 41 -6.15 0.34 1.11
N ASP A 42 -5.26 -0.57 1.50
CA ASP A 42 -4.97 -1.79 0.77
C ASP A 42 -6.20 -2.72 0.72
N ILE A 43 -6.83 -2.98 1.86
CA ILE A 43 -8.10 -3.73 1.92
C ILE A 43 -9.14 -3.14 0.95
N ALA A 44 -9.24 -1.81 0.86
CA ALA A 44 -10.20 -1.16 -0.03
C ALA A 44 -9.83 -1.35 -1.51
N GLY A 45 -8.55 -1.29 -1.88
CA GLY A 45 -8.04 -1.60 -3.21
C GLY A 45 -8.28 -3.06 -3.59
N ALA A 46 -7.95 -3.98 -2.68
CA ALA A 46 -8.13 -5.40 -2.87
C ALA A 46 -9.62 -5.80 -3.06
N LYS A 47 -10.53 -5.22 -2.28
CA LYS A 47 -11.98 -5.41 -2.49
C LYS A 47 -12.44 -4.91 -3.85
N GLN A 48 -11.88 -3.79 -4.33
CA GLN A 48 -12.15 -3.32 -5.70
C GLN A 48 -11.67 -4.34 -6.73
N ALA A 49 -10.48 -4.92 -6.56
CA ALA A 49 -9.94 -5.93 -7.46
C ALA A 49 -10.78 -7.21 -7.47
N ILE A 50 -11.19 -7.71 -6.32
CA ILE A 50 -12.08 -8.88 -6.22
C ILE A 50 -13.39 -8.65 -6.97
N SER A 51 -13.96 -7.44 -6.92
CA SER A 51 -15.23 -7.14 -7.58
C SER A 51 -15.10 -6.97 -9.10
N ARG A 52 -13.94 -6.60 -9.60
CA ARG A 52 -13.74 -6.19 -11.00
C ARG A 52 -12.97 -7.20 -11.85
N SER A 53 -11.98 -7.85 -11.27
CA SER A 53 -11.16 -8.84 -11.97
C SER A 53 -11.88 -10.17 -12.14
N LYS A 54 -11.64 -10.80 -13.31
CA LYS A 54 -11.99 -12.20 -13.59
C LYS A 54 -10.76 -13.11 -13.61
N ASN A 55 -9.57 -12.53 -13.54
CA ASN A 55 -8.32 -13.28 -13.48
C ASN A 55 -8.20 -13.97 -12.12
N LYS A 56 -7.92 -15.28 -12.12
CA LYS A 56 -7.88 -16.08 -10.89
C LYS A 56 -6.74 -15.67 -9.96
N ASP A 57 -5.56 -15.39 -10.54
CA ASP A 57 -4.36 -15.06 -9.76
C ASP A 57 -4.49 -13.68 -9.13
N VAL A 58 -5.02 -12.70 -9.88
CA VAL A 58 -5.32 -11.36 -9.35
C VAL A 58 -6.34 -11.41 -8.22
N ARG A 59 -7.38 -12.23 -8.37
CA ARG A 59 -8.41 -12.39 -7.32
C ARG A 59 -7.87 -13.11 -6.09
N ALA A 60 -7.00 -14.12 -6.27
CA ALA A 60 -6.36 -14.82 -5.17
C ALA A 60 -5.44 -13.86 -4.40
N PHE A 61 -4.56 -13.15 -5.09
CA PHE A 61 -3.73 -12.10 -4.50
C PHE A 61 -4.56 -11.09 -3.70
N ALA A 62 -5.62 -10.56 -4.29
CA ALA A 62 -6.49 -9.58 -3.61
C ALA A 62 -7.20 -10.18 -2.39
N ALA A 63 -7.55 -11.45 -2.40
CA ALA A 63 -8.14 -12.13 -1.24
C ALA A 63 -7.13 -12.26 -0.08
N ASP A 64 -5.87 -12.57 -0.39
CA ASP A 64 -4.78 -12.61 0.59
C ASP A 64 -4.57 -11.21 1.22
N MET A 65 -4.57 -10.14 0.40
CA MET A 65 -4.49 -8.76 0.91
C MET A 65 -5.62 -8.44 1.90
N VAL A 66 -6.87 -8.79 1.57
CA VAL A 66 -8.00 -8.57 2.49
C VAL A 66 -7.81 -9.35 3.78
N SER A 67 -7.41 -10.63 3.71
CA SER A 67 -7.22 -11.50 4.86
C SER A 67 -6.13 -10.96 5.78
N ASP A 68 -4.94 -10.79 5.25
CA ASP A 68 -3.75 -10.51 6.05
C ASP A 68 -3.76 -9.10 6.62
N HIS A 69 -4.14 -8.09 5.83
CA HIS A 69 -4.26 -6.72 6.32
C HIS A 69 -5.41 -6.59 7.34
N THR A 70 -6.49 -7.36 7.24
CA THR A 70 -7.52 -7.39 8.28
C THR A 70 -6.96 -7.95 9.58
N ALA A 71 -6.19 -9.04 9.52
CA ALA A 71 -5.58 -9.64 10.71
C ALA A 71 -4.55 -8.70 11.37
N VAL A 72 -3.67 -8.08 10.59
CA VAL A 72 -2.67 -7.11 11.09
C VAL A 72 -3.37 -5.89 11.69
N ASN A 73 -4.37 -5.34 11.02
CA ASN A 73 -5.13 -4.20 11.52
C ASN A 73 -5.86 -4.50 12.83
N LYS A 74 -6.39 -5.73 12.96
CA LYS A 74 -7.00 -6.16 14.23
C LYS A 74 -5.95 -6.18 15.35
N GLN A 75 -4.77 -6.72 15.10
CA GLN A 75 -3.68 -6.71 16.10
C GLN A 75 -3.28 -5.28 16.47
N ALA A 76 -3.24 -4.35 15.51
CA ALA A 76 -2.95 -2.95 15.77
C ALA A 76 -4.01 -2.30 16.67
N LEU A 77 -5.30 -2.55 16.41
CA LEU A 77 -6.40 -2.05 17.24
C LEU A 77 -6.38 -2.64 18.65
N ASP A 78 -6.11 -3.94 18.78
CA ASP A 78 -6.00 -4.61 20.08
C ASP A 78 -4.83 -4.03 20.88
N LEU A 79 -3.71 -3.76 20.21
CA LEU A 79 -2.52 -3.17 20.86
C LEU A 79 -2.79 -1.74 21.35
N VAL A 80 -3.33 -0.85 20.53
CA VAL A 80 -3.61 0.53 20.96
C VAL A 80 -4.63 0.58 22.08
N LYS A 81 -5.61 -0.35 22.08
CA LYS A 81 -6.55 -0.51 23.20
C LYS A 81 -5.85 -0.98 24.48
N LYS A 82 -4.97 -1.98 24.38
CA LYS A 82 -4.18 -2.50 25.51
C LYS A 82 -3.31 -1.39 26.12
N LEU A 83 -2.69 -0.57 25.27
CA LEU A 83 -1.80 0.51 25.69
C LEU A 83 -2.54 1.79 26.12
N ASN A 84 -3.87 1.81 26.02
CA ASN A 84 -4.71 2.98 26.23
C ASN A 84 -4.23 4.20 25.38
N VAL A 85 -3.85 3.96 24.14
CA VAL A 85 -3.37 4.95 23.17
C VAL A 85 -4.46 5.22 22.14
N THR A 86 -4.75 6.48 21.87
CA THR A 86 -5.62 6.88 20.76
C THR A 86 -4.76 7.18 19.53
N PRO A 87 -4.91 6.45 18.41
CA PRO A 87 -4.21 6.75 17.17
C PRO A 87 -4.48 8.19 16.72
N LYS A 88 -3.43 8.89 16.27
CA LYS A 88 -3.52 10.31 15.93
C LYS A 88 -3.36 10.54 14.43
N ASP A 89 -4.38 11.12 13.81
CA ASP A 89 -4.33 11.57 12.42
C ASP A 89 -3.17 12.55 12.18
N ASN A 90 -2.61 12.50 10.96
CA ASN A 90 -1.44 13.29 10.58
C ASN A 90 -1.37 13.49 9.06
N ASP A 91 -0.46 14.37 8.60
CA ASP A 91 -0.32 14.70 7.18
C ASP A 91 0.00 13.47 6.32
N THR A 92 0.81 12.54 6.82
CA THR A 92 1.17 11.32 6.09
C THR A 92 -0.06 10.44 5.86
N SER A 93 -0.86 10.18 6.89
CA SER A 93 -2.06 9.35 6.74
C SER A 93 -3.12 10.00 5.84
N ARG A 94 -3.24 11.33 5.88
CA ARG A 94 -4.12 12.09 4.97
C ARG A 94 -3.64 12.02 3.52
N ALA A 95 -2.33 12.17 3.29
CA ALA A 95 -1.74 12.06 1.96
C ALA A 95 -1.93 10.65 1.37
N LEU A 96 -1.69 9.60 2.16
CA LEU A 96 -1.94 8.21 1.75
C LEU A 96 -3.41 8.00 1.36
N THR A 97 -4.34 8.50 2.17
CA THR A 97 -5.78 8.40 1.90
C THR A 97 -6.15 9.04 0.57
N LYS A 98 -5.63 10.25 0.31
CA LYS A 98 -5.87 10.94 -0.96
C LYS A 98 -5.30 10.17 -2.15
N GLN A 99 -4.04 9.75 -2.06
CA GLN A 99 -3.37 9.00 -3.13
C GLN A 99 -4.10 7.70 -3.47
N ALA A 100 -4.53 6.95 -2.44
CA ALA A 100 -5.28 5.72 -2.64
C ALA A 100 -6.67 5.97 -3.25
N ALA A 101 -7.35 7.06 -2.87
CA ALA A 101 -8.63 7.44 -3.49
C ALA A 101 -8.45 7.78 -4.97
N ASP A 102 -7.44 8.57 -5.31
CA ASP A 102 -7.13 8.95 -6.69
C ASP A 102 -6.79 7.71 -7.53
N LYS A 103 -5.96 6.80 -6.99
CA LYS A 103 -5.59 5.55 -7.68
C LYS A 103 -6.79 4.64 -7.91
N ARG A 104 -7.67 4.47 -6.92
CA ARG A 104 -8.89 3.68 -7.08
C ARG A 104 -9.84 4.29 -8.12
N ALA A 105 -9.91 5.62 -8.20
CA ALA A 105 -10.67 6.32 -9.23
C ALA A 105 -10.09 6.09 -10.64
N GLU A 106 -8.75 6.09 -10.80
CA GLU A 106 -8.08 5.73 -12.05
C GLU A 106 -8.41 4.28 -12.44
N LEU A 107 -8.19 3.34 -11.53
CA LEU A 107 -8.46 1.92 -11.75
C LEU A 107 -9.93 1.66 -12.09
N SER A 108 -10.87 2.46 -11.57
CA SER A 108 -12.29 2.31 -11.86
C SER A 108 -12.64 2.51 -13.33
N LYS A 109 -11.80 3.20 -14.10
CA LYS A 109 -11.98 3.47 -15.53
C LYS A 109 -11.52 2.30 -16.40
N LEU A 110 -10.68 1.41 -15.86
CA LEU A 110 -10.10 0.28 -16.57
C LEU A 110 -10.97 -0.98 -16.45
N LYS A 111 -10.79 -1.93 -17.37
CA LYS A 111 -11.53 -3.21 -17.40
C LYS A 111 -10.63 -4.35 -17.88
N GLY A 112 -11.00 -5.57 -17.51
CA GLY A 112 -10.32 -6.81 -17.96
C GLY A 112 -8.81 -6.76 -17.70
N ALA A 113 -8.02 -7.18 -18.68
CA ALA A 113 -6.56 -7.26 -18.54
C ALA A 113 -5.87 -5.92 -18.25
N GLU A 114 -6.41 -4.81 -18.73
CA GLU A 114 -5.86 -3.48 -18.41
C GLU A 114 -6.03 -3.15 -16.93
N PHE A 115 -7.20 -3.43 -16.36
CA PHE A 115 -7.44 -3.29 -14.92
C PHE A 115 -6.50 -4.20 -14.14
N ASP A 116 -6.40 -5.48 -14.51
CA ASP A 116 -5.59 -6.48 -13.81
C ASP A 116 -4.11 -6.06 -13.75
N LYS A 117 -3.54 -5.67 -14.89
CA LYS A 117 -2.16 -5.19 -14.97
C LYS A 117 -1.94 -3.92 -14.15
N ALA A 118 -2.85 -2.95 -14.24
CA ALA A 118 -2.73 -1.69 -13.53
C ALA A 118 -2.89 -1.85 -12.01
N TYR A 119 -3.80 -2.72 -11.56
CA TYR A 119 -3.96 -3.05 -10.15
C TYR A 119 -2.70 -3.70 -9.59
N ILE A 120 -2.20 -4.77 -10.21
CA ILE A 120 -1.01 -5.49 -9.72
C ILE A 120 0.24 -4.59 -9.78
N ALA A 121 0.41 -3.78 -10.81
CA ALA A 121 1.51 -2.81 -10.87
C ALA A 121 1.43 -1.79 -9.71
N ASN A 122 0.21 -1.36 -9.35
CA ASN A 122 0.00 -0.52 -8.18
C ASN A 122 0.37 -1.23 -6.88
N GLU A 123 0.02 -2.51 -6.72
CA GLU A 123 0.35 -3.29 -5.52
C GLU A 123 1.86 -3.44 -5.33
N VAL A 124 2.62 -3.71 -6.41
CA VAL A 124 4.10 -3.72 -6.36
C VAL A 124 4.63 -2.37 -5.86
N ALA A 125 4.19 -1.27 -6.47
CA ALA A 125 4.64 0.08 -6.11
C ALA A 125 4.24 0.47 -4.68
N TYR A 126 3.01 0.12 -4.28
CA TYR A 126 2.48 0.40 -2.96
C TYR A 126 3.26 -0.33 -1.87
N HIS A 127 3.47 -1.64 -2.02
CA HIS A 127 4.22 -2.43 -1.05
C HIS A 127 5.70 -2.04 -1.00
N THR A 128 6.33 -1.69 -2.13
CA THR A 128 7.68 -1.13 -2.13
C THR A 128 7.76 0.13 -1.28
N THR A 129 6.80 1.04 -1.42
CA THR A 129 6.76 2.30 -0.67
C THR A 129 6.49 2.06 0.82
N VAL A 130 5.52 1.21 1.15
CA VAL A 130 5.15 0.90 2.54
C VAL A 130 6.27 0.17 3.26
N ASN A 131 6.90 -0.83 2.63
CA ASN A 131 8.04 -1.56 3.18
C ASN A 131 9.22 -0.62 3.45
N GLY A 132 9.56 0.23 2.50
CA GLY A 132 10.61 1.25 2.69
C GLY A 132 10.30 2.21 3.84
N ALA A 133 9.06 2.68 3.97
CA ALA A 133 8.65 3.54 5.07
C ALA A 133 8.70 2.82 6.43
N LEU A 134 8.31 1.54 6.48
CA LEU A 134 8.42 0.73 7.69
C LEU A 134 9.89 0.59 8.11
N GLU A 135 10.78 0.23 7.20
CA GLU A 135 12.19 -0.01 7.47
C GLU A 135 12.95 1.25 7.90
N THR A 136 12.74 2.34 7.16
CA THR A 136 13.57 3.54 7.30
C THR A 136 13.00 4.58 8.24
N THR A 137 11.71 4.53 8.55
CA THR A 137 11.04 5.60 9.28
C THR A 137 10.18 5.09 10.45
N LEU A 138 9.18 4.24 10.19
CA LEU A 138 8.19 3.93 11.22
C LEU A 138 8.77 3.04 12.33
N ILE A 139 9.49 1.97 11.98
CA ILE A 139 10.13 1.06 12.95
C ILE A 139 11.24 1.78 13.75
N PRO A 140 12.16 2.54 13.12
CA PRO A 140 13.14 3.30 13.88
C PRO A 140 12.55 4.34 14.82
N SER A 141 11.45 5.00 14.41
CA SER A 141 10.82 6.06 15.22
C SER A 141 9.91 5.54 16.33
N ALA A 142 9.43 4.30 16.24
CA ALA A 142 8.58 3.71 17.27
C ALA A 142 9.35 3.56 18.61
N THR A 143 8.80 4.13 19.67
CA THR A 143 9.39 4.09 21.02
C THR A 143 8.82 2.96 21.85
N ASN A 144 7.54 2.60 21.67
CA ASN A 144 6.93 1.48 22.36
C ASN A 144 7.40 0.15 21.76
N PRO A 145 7.95 -0.78 22.56
CA PRO A 145 8.52 -2.03 22.06
C PRO A 145 7.49 -2.97 21.44
N GLU A 146 6.24 -2.98 21.93
CA GLU A 146 5.17 -3.81 21.36
C GLU A 146 4.72 -3.27 20.00
N LEU A 147 4.60 -1.95 19.86
CA LEU A 147 4.33 -1.33 18.56
C LEU A 147 5.45 -1.64 17.57
N LYS A 148 6.70 -1.46 17.99
CA LYS A 148 7.86 -1.80 17.14
C LYS A 148 7.84 -3.27 16.70
N SER A 149 7.55 -4.19 17.59
CA SER A 149 7.44 -5.62 17.28
C SER A 149 6.30 -5.91 16.30
N LEU A 150 5.16 -5.26 16.46
CA LEU A 150 4.02 -5.40 15.54
C LEU A 150 4.37 -4.88 14.13
N LEU A 151 5.03 -3.71 14.04
CA LEU A 151 5.49 -3.16 12.77
C LEU A 151 6.50 -4.08 12.08
N GLN A 152 7.43 -4.67 12.82
CA GLN A 152 8.41 -5.64 12.29
C GLN A 152 7.73 -6.92 11.77
N THR A 153 6.68 -7.38 12.46
CA THR A 153 5.88 -8.52 12.02
C THR A 153 5.12 -8.18 10.74
N GLY A 154 4.48 -7.02 10.70
CA GLY A 154 3.81 -6.51 9.51
C GLY A 154 4.75 -6.39 8.31
N LEU A 155 5.95 -5.85 8.51
CA LEU A 155 6.95 -5.71 7.45
C LEU A 155 7.27 -7.05 6.78
N LYS A 156 7.47 -8.13 7.55
CA LYS A 156 7.75 -9.46 6.97
C LYS A 156 6.60 -9.96 6.11
N ILE A 157 5.37 -9.75 6.54
CA ILE A 157 4.16 -10.13 5.79
C ILE A 157 4.11 -9.32 4.48
N PHE A 158 4.28 -8.01 4.55
CA PHE A 158 4.16 -7.09 3.42
C PHE A 158 5.30 -7.23 2.40
N GLN A 159 6.49 -7.65 2.84
CA GLN A 159 7.56 -8.07 1.92
C GLN A 159 7.15 -9.33 1.13
N GLY A 160 6.46 -10.28 1.77
CA GLY A 160 5.86 -11.42 1.08
C GLY A 160 4.79 -11.02 0.07
N HIS A 161 3.94 -10.04 0.40
CA HIS A 161 2.94 -9.49 -0.53
C HIS A 161 3.60 -8.82 -1.74
N GLN A 162 4.67 -8.06 -1.54
CA GLN A 162 5.42 -7.45 -2.65
C GLN A 162 5.94 -8.52 -3.61
N GLN A 163 6.59 -9.57 -3.09
CA GLN A 163 7.09 -10.69 -3.91
C GLN A 163 5.97 -11.40 -4.67
N HIS A 164 4.83 -11.63 -4.01
CA HIS A 164 3.66 -12.24 -4.66
C HIS A 164 3.08 -11.33 -5.76
N ALA A 165 2.97 -10.03 -5.50
CA ALA A 165 2.55 -9.08 -6.53
C ALA A 165 3.48 -9.06 -7.76
N GLU A 166 4.81 -9.10 -7.53
CA GLU A 166 5.81 -9.20 -8.60
C GLU A 166 5.67 -10.48 -9.42
N GLN A 167 5.39 -11.63 -8.78
CA GLN A 167 5.14 -12.90 -9.46
C GLN A 167 3.86 -12.84 -10.32
N VAL A 168 2.76 -12.30 -9.78
CA VAL A 168 1.52 -12.11 -10.53
C VAL A 168 1.73 -11.14 -11.69
N ALA A 169 2.46 -10.03 -11.48
CA ALA A 169 2.80 -9.09 -12.54
C ALA A 169 3.56 -9.75 -13.70
N ALA A 170 4.50 -10.64 -13.38
CA ALA A 170 5.25 -11.39 -14.39
C ALA A 170 4.36 -12.37 -15.19
N ALA A 171 3.31 -12.90 -14.58
CA ALA A 171 2.36 -13.81 -15.23
C ALA A 171 1.32 -13.08 -16.11
N LEU A 172 1.07 -11.79 -15.89
CA LEU A 172 0.10 -10.95 -16.61
C LEU A 172 0.65 -10.35 -17.93
N LYS A 173 1.73 -10.86 -18.47
CA LYS A 173 2.41 -10.36 -19.68
C LYS A 173 1.57 -10.42 -20.94
#